data_1695595c090c5ac35f9523c70b37ecec
#
_entry.id   1695595c090c5ac35f9523c70b37ecec
#
_cell.length_a   1.000
_cell.length_b   1.000
_cell.length_c   1.000
_cell.angle_alpha   90.00
_cell.angle_beta   90.00
_cell.angle_gamma   90.00
#
_symmetry.space_group_name_H-M   'P 1'
#
loop_
_entity.id
_entity.type
_entity.pdbx_description
1 polymer ?
#
loop_
_entity_poly.entity_id
_entity_poly.type
_entity_poly.pdbx_seq_one_letter_code
_entity_poly.pdbx_strand_id
1 'polypeptide(L)'
;MGGKRYSFYPPTLGKALLTGNVLRSIGLDLKGNPFKSCLKAVGNHKDEVCVYLAYSTYNDMESLLDATKIGLRAKEFSEVDVKDLASCLLAVVTDIDIESFINDYGLDKEKDKMRKIAKVKGESGNTISFGGKSILGGLVIPACEKLNMTPQEVIWGISFPLLLALMADMETSVYLSDEERKKLHINANALSGDDPRTLEKLRMMNQLER
;
A
#
# COMPACT_ATOMS: atom_id res chain seq x y z
N MET A 1 -27.74 5.92 12.84
CA MET A 1 -28.23 4.73 12.13
C MET A 1 -29.03 3.89 13.09
N GLY A 2 -30.33 4.17 13.35
CA GLY A 2 -31.26 3.35 14.14
C GLY A 2 -30.72 2.79 15.49
N GLY A 3 -29.79 3.48 16.16
CA GLY A 3 -29.16 3.05 17.41
C GLY A 3 -28.08 1.97 17.29
N LYS A 4 -27.83 1.40 16.11
CA LYS A 4 -26.72 0.45 15.89
C LYS A 4 -25.40 1.20 15.67
N ARG A 5 -24.32 0.69 16.28
CA ARG A 5 -22.95 1.18 16.07
C ARG A 5 -22.18 0.18 15.19
N TYR A 6 -21.46 0.68 14.22
CA TYR A 6 -20.58 -0.11 13.36
C TYR A 6 -19.15 0.37 13.52
N SER A 7 -18.22 -0.56 13.59
CA SER A 7 -16.78 -0.27 13.50
C SER A 7 -16.30 -0.59 12.09
N PHE A 8 -15.55 0.31 11.51
CA PHE A 8 -14.86 0.09 10.23
C PHE A 8 -13.40 -0.14 10.50
N TYR A 9 -12.80 -1.06 9.77
CA TYR A 9 -11.41 -1.46 9.94
C TYR A 9 -10.61 -1.14 8.69
N PRO A 10 -9.35 -0.67 8.83
CA PRO A 10 -8.45 -0.49 7.70
C PRO A 10 -8.38 -1.75 6.86
N PRO A 11 -8.27 -1.65 5.53
CA PRO A 11 -8.21 -2.83 4.68
C PRO A 11 -6.90 -3.58 4.90
N THR A 12 -6.99 -4.90 5.01
CA THR A 12 -5.85 -5.81 4.76
C THR A 12 -5.68 -6.00 3.26
N LEU A 13 -4.56 -6.57 2.81
CA LEU A 13 -4.37 -6.89 1.39
C LEU A 13 -5.47 -7.81 0.87
N GLY A 14 -5.86 -8.84 1.64
CA GLY A 14 -6.94 -9.76 1.29
C GLY A 14 -8.28 -9.05 1.14
N LYS A 15 -8.63 -8.15 2.08
CA LYS A 15 -9.84 -7.32 2.00
C LYS A 15 -9.81 -6.43 0.75
N ALA A 16 -8.68 -5.78 0.46
CA ALA A 16 -8.54 -4.92 -0.70
C ALA A 16 -8.72 -5.71 -2.03
N LEU A 17 -8.23 -6.94 -2.10
CA LEU A 17 -8.44 -7.82 -3.25
C LEU A 17 -9.90 -8.23 -3.42
N LEU A 18 -10.59 -8.59 -2.34
CA LEU A 18 -12.01 -8.96 -2.37
C LEU A 18 -12.89 -7.77 -2.79
N THR A 19 -12.61 -6.58 -2.29
CA THR A 19 -13.45 -5.39 -2.49
C THR A 19 -13.06 -4.58 -3.73
N GLY A 20 -11.90 -4.83 -4.33
CA GLY A 20 -11.36 -4.02 -5.43
C GLY A 20 -12.27 -3.97 -6.67
N ASN A 21 -12.97 -5.06 -7.00
CA ASN A 21 -13.93 -5.06 -8.10
C ASN A 21 -15.19 -4.27 -7.76
N VAL A 22 -15.70 -4.42 -6.52
CA VAL A 22 -16.87 -3.68 -6.03
C VAL A 22 -16.58 -2.18 -6.02
N LEU A 23 -15.42 -1.78 -5.48
CA LEU A 23 -15.01 -0.38 -5.43
C LEU A 23 -14.84 0.23 -6.84
N ARG A 24 -14.34 -0.56 -7.78
CA ARG A 24 -14.20 -0.14 -9.19
C ARG A 24 -15.56 0.04 -9.86
N SER A 25 -16.55 -0.84 -9.61
CA SER A 25 -17.90 -0.69 -10.16
C SER A 25 -18.63 0.53 -9.62
N ILE A 26 -18.39 0.92 -8.36
CA ILE A 26 -18.92 2.15 -7.74
C ILE A 26 -18.39 3.41 -8.43
N GLY A 27 -17.17 3.40 -8.96
CA GLY A 27 -16.60 4.49 -9.77
C GLY A 27 -16.45 5.81 -9.00
N LEU A 28 -15.96 5.77 -7.76
CA LEU A 28 -15.75 6.96 -6.92
C LEU A 28 -14.68 7.87 -7.50
N ASP A 29 -15.04 9.16 -7.66
CA ASP A 29 -14.08 10.23 -7.95
C ASP A 29 -14.01 11.18 -6.75
N LEU A 30 -12.89 11.15 -6.04
CA LEU A 30 -12.67 11.94 -4.83
C LEU A 30 -11.98 13.30 -5.09
N LYS A 31 -11.65 13.61 -6.36
CA LYS A 31 -10.89 14.84 -6.71
C LYS A 31 -11.67 16.16 -6.55
N GLY A 32 -12.99 16.09 -6.45
CA GLY A 32 -13.84 17.28 -6.29
C GLY A 32 -14.41 17.40 -4.89
N ASN A 33 -15.75 17.37 -4.80
CA ASN A 33 -16.44 17.29 -3.52
C ASN A 33 -16.66 15.81 -3.16
N PRO A 34 -15.89 15.24 -2.21
CA PRO A 34 -15.93 13.80 -1.91
C PRO A 34 -17.31 13.35 -1.44
N PHE A 35 -18.01 14.15 -0.60
CA PHE A 35 -19.34 13.80 -0.12
C PHE A 35 -20.38 13.75 -1.24
N LYS A 36 -20.32 14.69 -2.19
CA LYS A 36 -21.20 14.69 -3.37
C LYS A 36 -20.94 13.46 -4.24
N SER A 37 -19.68 13.06 -4.41
CA SER A 37 -19.31 11.82 -5.10
C SER A 37 -19.88 10.58 -4.40
N CYS A 38 -19.78 10.51 -3.08
CA CYS A 38 -20.34 9.41 -2.31
C CYS A 38 -21.89 9.38 -2.40
N LEU A 39 -22.57 10.53 -2.34
CA LEU A 39 -24.01 10.60 -2.57
C LEU A 39 -24.42 10.08 -3.95
N LYS A 40 -23.70 10.47 -4.99
CA LYS A 40 -23.91 9.99 -6.35
C LYS A 40 -23.68 8.48 -6.47
N ALA A 41 -22.63 7.99 -5.85
CA ALA A 41 -22.31 6.56 -5.81
C ALA A 41 -23.42 5.75 -5.12
N VAL A 42 -23.90 6.18 -3.97
CA VAL A 42 -25.03 5.54 -3.27
C VAL A 42 -26.30 5.59 -4.12
N GLY A 43 -26.57 6.72 -4.79
CA GLY A 43 -27.75 6.85 -5.65
C GLY A 43 -27.75 5.91 -6.86
N ASN A 44 -26.58 5.64 -7.43
CA ASN A 44 -26.46 4.83 -8.67
C ASN A 44 -26.11 3.35 -8.39
N HIS A 45 -25.46 3.06 -7.27
CA HIS A 45 -24.84 1.76 -6.95
C HIS A 45 -25.07 1.38 -5.49
N LYS A 46 -26.33 1.53 -5.02
CA LYS A 46 -26.66 1.32 -3.60
C LYS A 46 -26.25 -0.06 -3.10
N ASP A 47 -26.56 -1.09 -3.87
CA ASP A 47 -26.29 -2.48 -3.47
C ASP A 47 -24.79 -2.76 -3.37
N GLU A 48 -23.99 -2.30 -4.33
CA GLU A 48 -22.54 -2.43 -4.30
C GLU A 48 -21.92 -1.65 -3.14
N VAL A 49 -22.44 -0.45 -2.84
CA VAL A 49 -22.01 0.34 -1.68
C VAL A 49 -22.33 -0.40 -0.38
N CYS A 50 -23.51 -0.98 -0.25
CA CYS A 50 -23.87 -1.78 0.93
C CYS A 50 -22.95 -3.00 1.10
N VAL A 51 -22.63 -3.69 0.03
CA VAL A 51 -21.67 -4.82 0.04
C VAL A 51 -20.26 -4.34 0.44
N TYR A 52 -19.80 -3.23 -0.13
CA TYR A 52 -18.49 -2.64 0.21
C TYR A 52 -18.40 -2.25 1.70
N LEU A 53 -19.43 -1.58 2.23
CA LEU A 53 -19.53 -1.22 3.64
C LEU A 53 -19.60 -2.46 4.53
N ALA A 54 -20.31 -3.51 4.11
CA ALA A 54 -20.37 -4.77 4.83
C ALA A 54 -18.98 -5.38 5.01
N TYR A 55 -18.20 -5.50 3.94
CA TYR A 55 -16.80 -5.95 4.02
C TYR A 55 -15.97 -5.08 4.97
N SER A 56 -16.20 -3.77 4.98
CA SER A 56 -15.43 -2.84 5.79
C SER A 56 -15.67 -3.00 7.30
N THR A 57 -16.78 -3.66 7.71
CA THR A 57 -17.08 -3.93 9.14
C THR A 57 -16.41 -5.18 9.70
N TYR A 58 -15.76 -6.00 8.88
CA TYR A 58 -15.07 -7.21 9.32
C TYR A 58 -13.55 -7.06 9.10
N ASN A 59 -12.78 -7.73 9.96
CA ASN A 59 -11.32 -7.72 9.89
C ASN A 59 -10.71 -9.14 9.90
N ASP A 60 -11.49 -10.15 10.19
CA ASP A 60 -11.04 -11.53 10.21
C ASP A 60 -11.35 -12.25 8.88
N MET A 61 -10.44 -13.13 8.48
CA MET A 61 -10.53 -13.87 7.22
C MET A 61 -11.82 -14.69 7.10
N GLU A 62 -12.24 -15.35 8.18
CA GLU A 62 -13.43 -16.21 8.17
C GLU A 62 -14.70 -15.41 7.84
N SER A 63 -14.90 -14.27 8.51
CA SER A 63 -16.04 -13.40 8.24
C SER A 63 -15.97 -12.77 6.86
N LEU A 64 -14.78 -12.40 6.38
CA LEU A 64 -14.59 -11.82 5.04
C LEU A 64 -14.86 -12.83 3.91
N LEU A 65 -14.66 -14.10 4.14
CA LEU A 65 -14.94 -15.17 3.17
C LEU A 65 -16.35 -15.78 3.32
N ASP A 66 -17.10 -15.43 4.36
CA ASP A 66 -18.47 -15.87 4.57
C ASP A 66 -19.47 -14.99 3.82
N ALA A 67 -19.86 -15.41 2.61
CA ALA A 67 -20.82 -14.70 1.79
C ALA A 67 -22.17 -14.47 2.49
N THR A 68 -22.57 -15.36 3.40
CA THR A 68 -23.82 -15.22 4.16
C THR A 68 -23.73 -14.08 5.17
N LYS A 69 -22.65 -14.00 5.93
CA LYS A 69 -22.39 -12.89 6.86
C LYS A 69 -22.31 -11.56 6.13
N ILE A 70 -21.59 -11.50 5.02
CA ILE A 70 -21.51 -10.29 4.19
C ILE A 70 -22.87 -9.89 3.65
N GLY A 71 -23.66 -10.84 3.12
CA GLY A 71 -25.00 -10.58 2.59
C GLY A 71 -25.98 -10.06 3.65
N LEU A 72 -25.97 -10.65 4.86
CA LEU A 72 -26.79 -10.17 5.98
C LEU A 72 -26.39 -8.74 6.39
N ARG A 73 -25.11 -8.45 6.49
CA ARG A 73 -24.60 -7.12 6.80
C ARG A 73 -24.94 -6.10 5.71
N ALA A 74 -24.80 -6.47 4.44
CA ALA A 74 -25.18 -5.60 3.31
C ALA A 74 -26.67 -5.28 3.33
N LYS A 75 -27.53 -6.27 3.68
CA LYS A 75 -28.95 -6.04 3.86
C LYS A 75 -29.26 -5.05 5.00
N GLU A 76 -28.56 -5.13 6.13
CA GLU A 76 -28.70 -4.13 7.19
C GLU A 76 -28.36 -2.71 6.69
N PHE A 77 -27.30 -2.56 5.89
CA PHE A 77 -26.96 -1.27 5.29
C PHE A 77 -28.00 -0.79 4.26
N SER A 78 -28.65 -1.69 3.54
CA SER A 78 -29.69 -1.30 2.56
C SER A 78 -30.91 -0.60 3.18
N GLU A 79 -31.14 -0.80 4.47
CA GLU A 79 -32.20 -0.15 5.26
C GLU A 79 -31.81 1.26 5.75
N VAL A 80 -30.51 1.64 5.60
CA VAL A 80 -29.99 2.92 6.07
C VAL A 80 -30.30 4.04 5.05
N ASP A 81 -30.53 5.25 5.57
CA ASP A 81 -30.76 6.43 4.73
C ASP A 81 -29.55 6.71 3.79
N VAL A 82 -29.83 7.24 2.61
CA VAL A 82 -28.83 7.51 1.57
C VAL A 82 -27.74 8.47 2.04
N LYS A 83 -28.09 9.48 2.86
CA LYS A 83 -27.08 10.43 3.38
C LYS A 83 -26.17 9.79 4.41
N ASP A 84 -26.74 8.93 5.27
CA ASP A 84 -25.95 8.19 6.26
C ASP A 84 -25.02 7.19 5.59
N LEU A 85 -25.51 6.47 4.56
CA LEU A 85 -24.67 5.58 3.73
C LEU A 85 -23.53 6.33 3.06
N ALA A 86 -23.82 7.51 2.50
CA ALA A 86 -22.80 8.35 1.86
C ALA A 86 -21.75 8.85 2.87
N SER A 87 -22.18 9.18 4.10
CA SER A 87 -21.27 9.55 5.18
C SER A 87 -20.39 8.39 5.61
N CYS A 88 -20.94 7.18 5.71
CA CYS A 88 -20.16 5.98 6.01
C CYS A 88 -19.17 5.64 4.89
N LEU A 89 -19.64 5.70 3.65
CA LEU A 89 -18.76 5.48 2.49
C LEU A 89 -17.62 6.48 2.49
N LEU A 90 -17.90 7.77 2.72
CA LEU A 90 -16.89 8.80 2.81
C LEU A 90 -15.87 8.48 3.92
N ALA A 91 -16.32 8.16 5.13
CA ALA A 91 -15.43 7.83 6.23
C ALA A 91 -14.51 6.66 5.89
N VAL A 92 -15.07 5.58 5.31
CA VAL A 92 -14.28 4.39 4.95
C VAL A 92 -13.25 4.70 3.85
N VAL A 93 -13.62 5.46 2.81
CA VAL A 93 -12.70 5.71 1.67
C VAL A 93 -11.66 6.77 1.98
N THR A 94 -11.94 7.72 2.89
CA THR A 94 -10.93 8.71 3.34
C THR A 94 -9.97 8.13 4.36
N ASP A 95 -10.39 7.15 5.15
CA ASP A 95 -9.51 6.44 6.09
C ASP A 95 -8.48 5.54 5.37
N ILE A 96 -8.70 5.27 4.07
CA ILE A 96 -7.85 4.47 3.19
C ILE A 96 -6.93 5.38 2.32
N ASP A 97 -6.77 6.63 2.65
CA ASP A 97 -5.89 7.51 1.86
C ASP A 97 -4.42 7.11 1.98
N ILE A 98 -4.07 6.05 1.20
CA ILE A 98 -2.71 5.52 1.09
C ILE A 98 -1.75 6.59 0.55
N GLU A 99 -2.22 7.52 -0.29
CA GLU A 99 -1.37 8.59 -0.84
C GLU A 99 -0.97 9.58 0.25
N SER A 100 -1.91 10.00 1.10
CA SER A 100 -1.59 10.81 2.28
C SER A 100 -0.61 10.10 3.20
N PHE A 101 -0.88 8.85 3.52
CA PHE A 101 -0.01 8.03 4.35
C PHE A 101 1.42 7.91 3.77
N ILE A 102 1.56 7.65 2.46
CA ILE A 102 2.86 7.57 1.78
C ILE A 102 3.59 8.91 1.87
N ASN A 103 2.89 10.03 1.68
CA ASN A 103 3.47 11.36 1.72
C ASN A 103 3.89 11.76 3.16
N ASP A 104 3.05 11.48 4.16
CA ASP A 104 3.31 11.78 5.56
C ASP A 104 4.54 11.06 6.10
N TYR A 105 4.80 9.85 5.62
CA TYR A 105 6.01 9.08 5.96
C TYR A 105 7.19 9.32 5.00
N GLY A 106 7.04 10.21 4.01
CA GLY A 106 8.12 10.56 3.07
C GLY A 106 8.53 9.45 2.11
N LEU A 107 7.68 8.42 1.95
CA LEU A 107 7.95 7.23 1.14
C LEU A 107 7.88 7.51 -0.37
N ASP A 108 7.31 8.62 -0.79
CA ASP A 108 7.22 9.10 -2.17
C ASP A 108 8.62 9.30 -2.78
N LYS A 109 9.53 9.94 -2.03
CA LYS A 109 10.90 10.23 -2.48
C LYS A 109 11.71 8.95 -2.71
N GLU A 110 11.62 8.00 -1.78
CA GLU A 110 12.31 6.71 -1.93
C GLU A 110 11.72 5.88 -3.07
N LYS A 111 10.41 5.88 -3.24
CA LYS A 111 9.72 5.24 -4.37
C LYS A 111 10.16 5.82 -5.72
N ASP A 112 10.28 7.15 -5.82
CA ASP A 112 10.76 7.80 -7.04
C ASP A 112 12.23 7.52 -7.32
N LYS A 113 13.06 7.48 -6.30
CA LYS A 113 14.47 7.08 -6.40
C LYS A 113 14.60 5.64 -6.90
N MET A 114 13.85 4.70 -6.30
CA MET A 114 13.84 3.30 -6.74
C MET A 114 13.32 3.14 -8.17
N ARG A 115 12.32 3.92 -8.58
CA ARG A 115 11.81 3.92 -9.96
C ARG A 115 12.86 4.39 -10.97
N LYS A 116 13.63 5.44 -10.64
CA LYS A 116 14.73 5.92 -11.46
C LYS A 116 15.83 4.86 -11.60
N ILE A 117 16.21 4.22 -10.50
CA ILE A 117 17.20 3.13 -10.50
C ILE A 117 16.71 1.95 -11.36
N ALA A 118 15.46 1.52 -11.18
CA ALA A 118 14.87 0.42 -11.95
C ALA A 118 14.85 0.72 -13.46
N LYS A 119 14.58 1.97 -13.86
CA LYS A 119 14.60 2.41 -15.26
C LYS A 119 16.01 2.29 -15.84
N VAL A 120 17.01 2.83 -15.16
CA VAL A 120 18.42 2.78 -15.62
C VAL A 120 18.92 1.34 -15.70
N LYS A 121 18.59 0.49 -14.74
CA LYS A 121 18.92 -0.94 -14.78
C LYS A 121 18.23 -1.69 -15.92
N GLY A 122 16.97 -1.37 -16.21
CA GLY A 122 16.25 -1.94 -17.34
C GLY A 122 16.84 -1.57 -18.70
N GLU A 123 17.50 -0.41 -18.81
CA GLU A 123 18.18 0.05 -20.02
C GLU A 123 19.56 -0.58 -20.22
N SER A 124 20.19 -1.08 -19.15
CA SER A 124 21.56 -1.65 -19.24
C SER A 124 21.61 -3.04 -19.90
N GLY A 125 20.47 -3.66 -20.16
CA GLY A 125 20.34 -4.85 -21.01
C GLY A 125 20.98 -6.14 -20.49
N ASN A 126 21.67 -6.10 -19.35
CA ASN A 126 22.46 -7.21 -18.84
C ASN A 126 21.71 -8.20 -17.95
N THR A 127 20.41 -7.95 -17.70
CA THR A 127 19.61 -8.80 -16.81
C THR A 127 18.23 -9.01 -17.38
N ILE A 128 17.86 -10.26 -17.61
CA ILE A 128 16.48 -10.66 -17.93
C ILE A 128 15.85 -11.12 -16.64
N SER A 129 14.81 -10.41 -16.18
CA SER A 129 14.04 -10.79 -14.99
C SER A 129 12.74 -11.48 -15.39
N PHE A 130 12.53 -12.66 -14.85
CA PHE A 130 11.28 -13.41 -14.99
C PHE A 130 10.53 -13.44 -13.65
N GLY A 131 9.20 -13.25 -13.68
CA GLY A 131 8.37 -13.27 -12.48
C GLY A 131 8.30 -11.93 -11.73
N GLY A 132 7.78 -11.95 -10.50
CA GLY A 132 7.70 -10.78 -9.62
C GLY A 132 6.71 -9.69 -10.03
N LYS A 133 5.95 -9.87 -11.12
CA LYS A 133 5.00 -8.86 -11.64
C LYS A 133 3.60 -8.97 -11.03
N SER A 134 3.31 -10.09 -10.36
CA SER A 134 2.05 -10.28 -9.64
C SER A 134 2.14 -9.74 -8.22
N ILE A 135 0.98 -9.51 -7.59
CA ILE A 135 0.92 -9.13 -6.16
C ILE A 135 1.63 -10.18 -5.29
N LEU A 136 1.52 -11.47 -5.63
CA LEU A 136 2.19 -12.54 -4.88
C LEU A 136 3.71 -12.41 -4.98
N GLY A 137 4.27 -12.36 -6.20
CA GLY A 137 5.72 -12.30 -6.41
C GLY A 137 6.33 -10.92 -6.09
N GLY A 138 5.57 -9.85 -6.30
CA GLY A 138 6.07 -8.47 -6.13
C GLY A 138 5.87 -7.90 -4.72
N LEU A 139 4.95 -8.44 -3.94
CA LEU A 139 4.65 -7.91 -2.60
C LEU A 139 4.63 -9.00 -1.53
N VAL A 140 3.80 -10.05 -1.69
CA VAL A 140 3.59 -11.04 -0.61
C VAL A 140 4.86 -11.81 -0.30
N ILE A 141 5.53 -12.38 -1.31
CA ILE A 141 6.75 -13.17 -1.10
C ILE A 141 7.86 -12.31 -0.48
N PRO A 142 8.22 -11.13 -1.02
CA PRO A 142 9.22 -10.27 -0.39
C PRO A 142 8.84 -9.83 1.03
N ALA A 143 7.56 -9.59 1.31
CA ALA A 143 7.10 -9.24 2.65
C ALA A 143 7.26 -10.43 3.62
N CYS A 144 6.91 -11.66 3.21
CA CYS A 144 7.13 -12.85 4.03
C CYS A 144 8.60 -13.01 4.41
N GLU A 145 9.49 -12.86 3.44
CA GLU A 145 10.93 -13.01 3.64
C GLU A 145 11.50 -11.91 4.56
N LYS A 146 11.15 -10.66 4.27
CA LYS A 146 11.73 -9.50 4.96
C LYS A 146 11.14 -9.25 6.34
N LEU A 147 9.85 -9.50 6.53
CA LEU A 147 9.14 -9.29 7.80
C LEU A 147 9.09 -10.55 8.65
N ASN A 148 9.59 -11.68 8.14
CA ASN A 148 9.48 -13.01 8.78
C ASN A 148 8.03 -13.37 9.13
N MET A 149 7.11 -13.10 8.20
CA MET A 149 5.68 -13.33 8.33
C MET A 149 5.24 -14.46 7.40
N THR A 150 4.20 -15.19 7.80
CA THR A 150 3.54 -16.13 6.91
C THR A 150 2.72 -15.43 5.83
N PRO A 151 2.45 -16.06 4.67
CA PRO A 151 1.55 -15.48 3.66
C PRO A 151 0.17 -15.11 4.20
N GLN A 152 -0.34 -15.88 5.16
CA GLN A 152 -1.63 -15.60 5.79
C GLN A 152 -1.59 -14.31 6.62
N GLU A 153 -0.53 -14.10 7.40
CA GLU A 153 -0.34 -12.86 8.18
C GLU A 153 -0.16 -11.65 7.28
N VAL A 154 0.61 -11.78 6.18
CA VAL A 154 0.79 -10.69 5.21
C VAL A 154 -0.53 -10.33 4.51
N ILE A 155 -1.34 -11.33 4.14
CA ILE A 155 -2.58 -11.10 3.39
C ILE A 155 -3.72 -10.63 4.30
N TRP A 156 -3.84 -11.18 5.51
CA TRP A 156 -5.01 -11.01 6.36
C TRP A 156 -4.73 -10.37 7.73
N GLY A 157 -3.49 -10.43 8.21
CA GLY A 157 -3.13 -10.02 9.56
C GLY A 157 -2.69 -8.57 9.69
N ILE A 158 -2.11 -7.99 8.64
CA ILE A 158 -1.59 -6.63 8.66
C ILE A 158 -2.43 -5.69 7.78
N SER A 159 -2.63 -4.44 8.20
CA SER A 159 -3.30 -3.47 7.33
C SER A 159 -2.46 -3.17 6.09
N PHE A 160 -3.11 -3.03 4.95
CA PHE A 160 -2.42 -2.82 3.67
C PHE A 160 -1.57 -1.54 3.64
N PRO A 161 -2.04 -0.38 4.17
CA PRO A 161 -1.20 0.80 4.28
C PRO A 161 0.05 0.57 5.13
N LEU A 162 -0.07 -0.10 6.28
CA LEU A 162 1.08 -0.40 7.13
C LEU A 162 2.06 -1.37 6.46
N LEU A 163 1.55 -2.39 5.75
CA LEU A 163 2.38 -3.29 4.96
C LEU A 163 3.22 -2.52 3.93
N LEU A 164 2.58 -1.61 3.19
CA LEU A 164 3.28 -0.79 2.19
C LEU A 164 4.34 0.11 2.84
N ALA A 165 4.04 0.71 4.00
CA ALA A 165 5.00 1.53 4.73
C ALA A 165 6.22 0.71 5.17
N LEU A 166 5.98 -0.42 5.82
CA LEU A 166 7.07 -1.30 6.26
C LEU A 166 7.94 -1.76 5.09
N MET A 167 7.33 -2.11 3.96
CA MET A 167 8.07 -2.52 2.77
C MET A 167 8.85 -1.38 2.11
N ALA A 168 8.36 -0.15 2.21
CA ALA A 168 9.02 1.03 1.66
C ALA A 168 10.16 1.55 2.54
N ASP A 169 10.03 1.44 3.86
CA ASP A 169 11.04 1.87 4.84
C ASP A 169 12.19 0.85 5.00
N MET A 170 12.05 -0.32 4.39
CA MET A 170 13.11 -1.33 4.46
C MET A 170 14.33 -0.92 3.66
N GLU A 171 15.49 -0.98 4.31
CA GLU A 171 16.77 -0.77 3.65
C GLU A 171 16.95 -1.74 2.48
N THR A 172 17.18 -1.20 1.30
CA THR A 172 17.43 -1.98 0.09
C THR A 172 18.73 -1.52 -0.54
N SER A 173 19.75 -2.37 -0.51
CA SER A 173 21.01 -2.12 -1.18
C SER A 173 20.93 -2.55 -2.64
N VAL A 174 21.21 -1.63 -3.54
CA VAL A 174 21.24 -1.89 -4.99
C VAL A 174 22.63 -1.60 -5.52
N TYR A 175 23.28 -2.62 -6.07
CA TYR A 175 24.55 -2.42 -6.76
C TYR A 175 24.33 -1.65 -8.06
N LEU A 176 25.09 -0.57 -8.24
CA LEU A 176 25.10 0.27 -9.43
C LEU A 176 26.49 0.25 -10.04
N SER A 177 26.57 -0.02 -11.35
CA SER A 177 27.81 0.15 -12.11
C SER A 177 28.17 1.64 -12.22
N ASP A 178 29.43 1.94 -12.59
CA ASP A 178 29.87 3.33 -12.74
C ASP A 178 29.11 4.09 -13.84
N GLU A 179 28.67 3.39 -14.88
CA GLU A 179 27.82 3.94 -15.94
C GLU A 179 26.40 4.27 -15.44
N GLU A 180 25.80 3.38 -14.65
CA GLU A 180 24.49 3.58 -14.04
C GLU A 180 24.53 4.74 -13.03
N ARG A 181 25.60 4.85 -12.23
CA ARG A 181 25.81 5.98 -11.30
C ARG A 181 25.89 7.31 -12.05
N LYS A 182 26.63 7.36 -13.18
CA LYS A 182 26.71 8.55 -14.02
C LYS A 182 25.35 8.96 -14.60
N LYS A 183 24.56 7.99 -15.09
CA LYS A 183 23.20 8.23 -15.62
C LYS A 183 22.25 8.76 -14.56
N LEU A 184 22.40 8.32 -13.31
CA LEU A 184 21.58 8.74 -12.16
C LEU A 184 22.07 10.02 -11.51
N HIS A 185 23.18 10.62 -12.00
CA HIS A 185 23.86 11.77 -11.38
C HIS A 185 24.20 11.56 -9.89
N ILE A 186 24.42 10.31 -9.48
CA ILE A 186 24.85 9.96 -8.13
C ILE A 186 26.35 10.20 -8.07
N ASN A 187 26.78 11.17 -7.26
CA ASN A 187 28.19 11.47 -7.07
C ASN A 187 28.93 10.22 -6.60
N ALA A 188 29.95 9.81 -7.35
CA ALA A 188 30.82 8.68 -7.02
C ALA A 188 31.58 8.86 -5.68
N ASN A 189 31.55 10.08 -5.12
CA ASN A 189 32.18 10.43 -3.85
C ASN A 189 31.31 10.22 -2.59
N ALA A 190 30.03 9.82 -2.74
CA ALA A 190 29.27 9.27 -1.62
C ALA A 190 29.77 7.83 -1.38
N LEU A 191 30.89 7.73 -0.71
CA LEU A 191 31.48 6.45 -0.32
C LEU A 191 30.50 5.74 0.60
N SER A 192 30.10 4.52 0.25
CA SER A 192 29.42 3.61 1.19
C SER A 192 30.31 3.39 2.41
N GLY A 193 29.71 3.23 3.60
CA GLY A 193 30.47 2.93 4.82
C GLY A 193 31.41 1.70 4.68
N ASP A 194 31.07 0.77 3.78
CA ASP A 194 31.82 -0.45 3.48
C ASP A 194 32.84 -0.30 2.32
N ASP A 195 32.95 0.89 1.71
CA ASP A 195 33.97 1.11 0.67
C ASP A 195 35.36 1.11 1.32
N PRO A 196 36.32 0.29 0.83
CA PRO A 196 37.70 0.26 1.36
C PRO A 196 38.34 1.64 1.47
N ARG A 197 38.00 2.56 0.56
CA ARG A 197 38.47 3.96 0.58
C ARG A 197 37.90 4.78 1.73
N THR A 198 36.65 4.47 2.17
CA THR A 198 36.05 5.09 3.35
C THR A 198 36.75 4.62 4.62
N LEU A 199 37.01 3.32 4.71
CA LEU A 199 37.73 2.74 5.84
C LEU A 199 39.18 3.28 5.96
N GLU A 200 39.82 3.51 4.81
CA GLU A 200 41.17 4.10 4.78
C GLU A 200 41.18 5.58 5.19
N LYS A 201 40.18 6.37 4.73
CA LYS A 201 39.98 7.75 5.19
C LYS A 201 39.68 7.84 6.67
N LEU A 202 38.81 6.97 7.21
CA LEU A 202 38.51 6.92 8.64
C LEU A 202 39.73 6.53 9.47
N ARG A 203 40.57 5.60 8.98
CA ARG A 203 41.85 5.26 9.61
C ARG A 203 42.83 6.42 9.62
N MET A 204 42.93 7.16 8.51
CA MET A 204 43.78 8.36 8.45
C MET A 204 43.31 9.47 9.40
N MET A 205 41.98 9.70 9.48
CA MET A 205 41.41 10.68 10.43
C MET A 205 41.69 10.30 11.87
N ASN A 206 41.50 9.03 12.27
CA ASN A 206 41.80 8.54 13.61
C ASN A 206 43.30 8.54 13.96
N GLN A 207 44.21 8.60 12.97
CA GLN A 207 45.64 8.74 13.19
C GLN A 207 46.07 10.20 13.40
N LEU A 208 45.26 11.18 12.91
CA LEU A 208 45.53 12.61 13.07
C LEU A 208 44.99 13.17 14.41
N GLU A 209 44.12 12.43 15.08
CA GLU A 209 43.58 12.78 16.41
C GLU A 209 44.37 12.19 17.59
N ARG A 210 45.48 11.51 17.31
CA ARG A 210 46.44 10.99 18.32
C ARG A 210 47.75 11.76 18.28
#